data_d1dbc50d9e01eb881bdded4a3fabb140
#
_entry.id   d1dbc50d9e01eb881bdded4a3fabb140
#
_cell.length_a   1.000
_cell.length_b   1.000
_cell.length_c   1.000
_cell.angle_alpha   90.00
_cell.angle_beta   90.00
_cell.angle_gamma   90.00
#
_symmetry.space_group_name_H-M   'P 1'
#
loop_
_entity.id
_entity.type
_entity.pdbx_description
1 polymer ?
#
loop_
_entity_poly.entity_id
_entity_poly.type
_entity_poly.pdbx_seq_one_letter_code
_entity_poly.pdbx_strand_id
1 'polypeptide(L)'
;MKNWKKITLITGAVCTILGFFLLIFGLFAGGIQYLTSTDLGSFNNSDKSAAKVQKLVTEELSPYKNLDVSLDSLNLQVRYSKANTYALSYKNTKTSKTKSTTPITWSQSGNTLKIRERNLKKHTWFHIDLNFLICIFGNDDEKEAVSDEDMVTLYIPKNAAFDQITLENNDGNLLLNNLRTSQGIIHVDDGDIIFKNCALRNTLLTSNDGDVLSTATTYSGNTAITCKDGDVLFYRAADVLKPLSLKLETNDGEIIVPSSFSGKVKEKDDKSTYQQNGRDGYGTLSIQSEDGDIVLHA
;
A
#
# COMPACT_ATOMS: atom_id res chain seq x y z
N MET A 1 -45.73 -13.30 -10.10
CA MET A 1 -44.67 -12.33 -10.38
C MET A 1 -43.59 -12.19 -9.28
N LYS A 2 -43.89 -12.48 -8.01
CA LYS A 2 -42.90 -12.33 -6.88
C LYS A 2 -41.75 -13.36 -6.90
N ASN A 3 -41.98 -14.55 -7.44
CA ASN A 3 -40.96 -15.63 -7.45
C ASN A 3 -39.89 -15.46 -8.54
N TRP A 4 -40.18 -14.83 -9.66
CA TRP A 4 -39.22 -14.65 -10.74
C TRP A 4 -38.09 -13.69 -10.34
N LYS A 5 -38.40 -12.59 -9.63
CA LYS A 5 -37.37 -11.65 -9.13
C LYS A 5 -36.40 -12.33 -8.16
N LYS A 6 -36.90 -13.26 -7.31
CA LYS A 6 -36.07 -14.03 -6.42
C LYS A 6 -35.17 -15.01 -7.17
N ILE A 7 -35.70 -15.68 -8.20
CA ILE A 7 -34.91 -16.61 -9.02
C ILE A 7 -33.82 -15.84 -9.77
N THR A 8 -34.11 -14.70 -10.36
CA THR A 8 -33.12 -13.88 -11.09
C THR A 8 -32.02 -13.36 -10.15
N LEU A 9 -32.35 -12.94 -8.92
CA LEU A 9 -31.40 -12.49 -7.92
C LEU A 9 -30.47 -13.63 -7.49
N ILE A 10 -31.04 -14.82 -7.20
CA ILE A 10 -30.25 -16.00 -6.79
C ILE A 10 -29.35 -16.44 -7.95
N THR A 11 -29.86 -16.47 -9.17
CA THR A 11 -29.05 -16.86 -10.34
C THR A 11 -27.91 -15.86 -10.57
N GLY A 12 -28.18 -14.55 -10.42
CA GLY A 12 -27.16 -13.51 -10.51
C GLY A 12 -26.05 -13.69 -9.46
N ALA A 13 -26.44 -13.89 -8.20
CA ALA A 13 -25.49 -14.12 -7.10
C ALA A 13 -24.64 -15.38 -7.34
N VAL A 14 -25.26 -16.49 -7.76
CA VAL A 14 -24.52 -17.73 -8.09
C VAL A 14 -23.56 -17.53 -9.26
N CYS A 15 -23.96 -16.82 -10.32
CA CYS A 15 -23.07 -16.52 -11.44
C CYS A 15 -21.89 -15.62 -11.03
N THR A 16 -22.12 -14.65 -10.15
CA THR A 16 -21.06 -13.77 -9.64
C THR A 16 -20.06 -14.56 -8.81
N ILE A 17 -20.54 -15.42 -7.90
CA ILE A 17 -19.67 -16.29 -7.07
C ILE A 17 -18.88 -17.26 -7.97
N LEU A 18 -19.52 -17.89 -8.95
CA LEU A 18 -18.84 -18.78 -9.90
C LEU A 18 -17.79 -18.03 -10.74
N GLY A 19 -18.11 -16.83 -11.21
CA GLY A 19 -17.16 -15.97 -11.94
C GLY A 19 -15.95 -15.60 -11.10
N PHE A 20 -16.17 -15.28 -9.82
CA PHE A 20 -15.09 -14.97 -8.88
C PHE A 20 -14.19 -16.20 -8.62
N PHE A 21 -14.78 -17.39 -8.42
CA PHE A 21 -14.00 -18.63 -8.27
C PHE A 21 -13.20 -18.99 -9.53
N LEU A 22 -13.76 -18.79 -10.71
CA LEU A 22 -13.05 -19.02 -11.98
C LEU A 22 -11.91 -18.02 -12.17
N LEU A 23 -12.08 -16.78 -11.75
CA LEU A 23 -11.04 -15.76 -11.79
C LEU A 23 -9.88 -16.14 -10.84
N ILE A 24 -10.18 -16.50 -9.60
CA ILE A 24 -9.18 -16.95 -8.63
C ILE A 24 -8.46 -18.19 -9.16
N PHE A 25 -9.19 -19.20 -9.63
CA PHE A 25 -8.61 -20.42 -10.17
C PHE A 25 -7.74 -20.16 -11.40
N GLY A 26 -8.15 -19.26 -12.30
CA GLY A 26 -7.37 -18.81 -13.45
C GLY A 26 -6.05 -18.14 -13.04
N LEU A 27 -6.06 -17.33 -11.99
CA LEU A 27 -4.87 -16.70 -11.43
C LEU A 27 -3.89 -17.75 -10.88
N PHE A 28 -4.38 -18.73 -10.11
CA PHE A 28 -3.57 -19.81 -9.55
C PHE A 28 -3.10 -20.83 -10.60
N ALA A 29 -3.86 -21.07 -11.66
CA ALA A 29 -3.50 -21.99 -12.75
C ALA A 29 -2.48 -21.44 -13.75
N GLY A 30 -1.77 -20.36 -13.40
CA GLY A 30 -0.74 -19.74 -14.24
C GLY A 30 -1.20 -18.45 -14.93
N GLY A 31 -2.42 -17.99 -14.65
CA GLY A 31 -2.93 -16.72 -15.18
C GLY A 31 -2.07 -15.53 -14.81
N ILE A 32 -1.48 -15.54 -13.60
CA ILE A 32 -0.52 -14.51 -13.18
C ILE A 32 0.72 -14.51 -14.08
N GLN A 33 1.27 -15.68 -14.40
CA GLN A 33 2.42 -15.78 -15.30
C GLN A 33 2.06 -15.34 -16.72
N TYR A 34 0.87 -15.66 -17.18
CA TYR A 34 0.39 -15.24 -18.50
C TYR A 34 0.17 -13.72 -18.54
N LEU A 35 -0.47 -13.14 -17.53
CA LEU A 35 -0.72 -11.70 -17.42
C LEU A 35 0.59 -10.89 -17.31
N THR A 36 1.60 -11.42 -16.64
CA THR A 36 2.91 -10.75 -16.51
C THR A 36 3.81 -10.93 -17.73
N SER A 37 3.54 -11.93 -18.58
CA SER A 37 4.28 -12.18 -19.84
C SER A 37 3.62 -11.53 -21.06
N THR A 38 2.35 -11.14 -20.96
CA THR A 38 1.59 -10.51 -22.04
C THR A 38 1.47 -9.02 -21.78
N ASP A 39 1.92 -8.21 -22.73
CA ASP A 39 1.73 -6.75 -22.70
C ASP A 39 0.22 -6.47 -22.89
N LEU A 40 -0.51 -6.32 -21.77
CA LEU A 40 -1.95 -6.03 -21.74
C LEU A 40 -2.31 -4.65 -22.33
N GLY A 41 -1.30 -3.83 -22.70
CA GLY A 41 -1.49 -2.59 -23.45
C GLY A 41 -2.04 -2.78 -24.87
N SER A 42 -2.18 -4.02 -25.34
CA SER A 42 -2.57 -4.36 -26.72
C SER A 42 -4.08 -4.41 -26.98
N PHE A 43 -4.94 -4.28 -25.98
CA PHE A 43 -6.39 -4.37 -26.18
C PHE A 43 -7.07 -3.08 -26.66
N ASN A 44 -6.34 -1.99 -26.79
CA ASN A 44 -6.87 -0.74 -27.35
C ASN A 44 -6.49 -0.60 -28.82
N ASN A 45 -7.25 -1.30 -29.68
CA ASN A 45 -7.17 -1.16 -31.12
C ASN A 45 -7.89 0.13 -31.58
N SER A 46 -7.18 1.23 -31.60
CA SER A 46 -7.34 2.32 -32.57
C SER A 46 -6.41 3.46 -32.18
N ASP A 47 -5.23 3.38 -32.62
CA ASP A 47 -4.35 4.40 -33.15
C ASP A 47 -2.92 3.87 -33.11
N LYS A 48 -2.40 3.57 -34.28
CA LYS A 48 -0.96 3.33 -34.49
C LYS A 48 -0.17 4.63 -34.25
N SER A 49 -0.18 5.14 -33.03
CA SER A 49 0.82 6.09 -32.57
C SER A 49 1.96 5.28 -31.97
N ALA A 50 3.15 5.45 -32.52
CA ALA A 50 4.38 4.82 -32.07
C ALA A 50 4.42 4.79 -30.52
N ALA A 51 4.66 3.59 -29.95
CA ALA A 51 4.78 3.39 -28.53
C ALA A 51 5.66 4.49 -27.92
N LYS A 52 5.10 5.29 -27.03
CA LYS A 52 5.84 6.36 -26.36
C LYS A 52 6.82 5.70 -25.41
N VAL A 53 8.06 5.52 -25.81
CA VAL A 53 9.12 5.07 -24.92
C VAL A 53 9.32 6.13 -23.86
N GLN A 54 8.81 5.88 -22.67
CA GLN A 54 9.04 6.73 -21.51
C GLN A 54 10.42 6.40 -20.96
N LYS A 55 11.25 7.42 -20.82
CA LYS A 55 12.61 7.25 -20.31
C LYS A 55 12.56 7.14 -18.78
N LEU A 56 13.01 6.00 -18.26
CA LEU A 56 13.28 5.85 -16.82
C LEU A 56 14.47 6.75 -16.46
N VAL A 57 14.30 7.55 -15.43
CA VAL A 57 15.33 8.40 -14.84
C VAL A 57 15.70 7.81 -13.49
N THR A 58 16.97 7.66 -13.22
CA THR A 58 17.47 7.24 -11.90
C THR A 58 18.53 8.23 -11.45
N GLU A 59 18.31 8.83 -10.29
CA GLU A 59 19.18 9.82 -9.67
C GLU A 59 19.82 9.22 -8.42
N GLU A 60 21.14 9.30 -8.32
CA GLU A 60 21.82 8.93 -7.08
C GLU A 60 21.64 10.02 -6.03
N LEU A 61 21.40 9.59 -4.79
CA LEU A 61 21.16 10.49 -3.67
C LEU A 61 22.26 10.35 -2.63
N SER A 62 22.61 11.44 -1.98
CA SER A 62 23.44 11.39 -0.78
C SER A 62 22.67 10.77 0.39
N PRO A 63 23.32 10.21 1.41
CA PRO A 63 22.62 9.72 2.61
C PRO A 63 21.77 10.81 3.27
N TYR A 64 20.58 10.43 3.75
CA TYR A 64 19.67 11.31 4.47
C TYR A 64 18.97 10.56 5.61
N LYS A 65 18.41 11.30 6.56
CA LYS A 65 17.73 10.76 7.75
C LYS A 65 16.26 11.17 7.84
N ASN A 66 15.87 12.21 7.11
CA ASN A 66 14.50 12.69 7.08
C ASN A 66 13.96 12.59 5.66
N LEU A 67 12.75 12.09 5.53
CA LEU A 67 12.05 11.93 4.27
C LEU A 67 10.73 12.70 4.33
N ASP A 68 10.52 13.58 3.33
CA ASP A 68 9.33 14.42 3.22
C ASP A 68 8.80 14.31 1.79
N VAL A 69 7.73 13.51 1.60
CA VAL A 69 7.12 13.22 0.30
C VAL A 69 5.69 13.71 0.30
N SER A 70 5.30 14.42 -0.75
CA SER A 70 3.90 14.77 -1.01
C SER A 70 3.62 14.54 -2.48
N LEU A 71 2.74 13.59 -2.74
CA LEU A 71 2.28 13.17 -4.06
C LEU A 71 0.79 13.42 -4.17
N ASP A 72 0.29 13.47 -5.39
CA ASP A 72 -1.12 13.67 -5.69
C ASP A 72 -1.72 12.38 -6.27
N SER A 73 -1.13 11.87 -7.35
CA SER A 73 -1.65 10.72 -8.07
C SER A 73 -0.59 9.66 -8.39
N LEU A 74 0.66 9.90 -8.06
CA LEU A 74 1.75 8.95 -8.28
C LEU A 74 1.84 7.97 -7.11
N ASN A 75 2.10 6.70 -7.44
CA ASN A 75 2.41 5.70 -6.44
C ASN A 75 3.84 5.90 -5.90
N LEU A 76 4.03 5.68 -4.62
CA LEU A 76 5.37 5.66 -4.00
C LEU A 76 5.76 4.24 -3.64
N GLN A 77 6.92 3.80 -4.13
CA GLN A 77 7.54 2.57 -3.69
C GLN A 77 8.85 2.86 -2.95
N VAL A 78 9.00 2.32 -1.74
CA VAL A 78 10.28 2.29 -1.02
C VAL A 78 10.78 0.85 -0.98
N ARG A 79 12.03 0.61 -1.37
CA ARG A 79 12.61 -0.74 -1.41
C ARG A 79 14.12 -0.73 -1.22
N TYR A 80 14.70 -1.89 -0.92
CA TYR A 80 16.14 -2.01 -0.83
C TYR A 80 16.83 -1.82 -2.18
N SER A 81 17.97 -1.10 -2.13
CA SER A 81 18.91 -0.98 -3.22
C SER A 81 19.80 -2.22 -3.30
N LYS A 82 19.89 -2.86 -4.47
CA LYS A 82 20.87 -3.92 -4.71
C LYS A 82 22.31 -3.42 -4.58
N ALA A 83 22.55 -2.17 -4.96
CA ALA A 83 23.86 -1.50 -4.84
C ALA A 83 24.17 -0.97 -3.43
N ASN A 84 23.20 -1.11 -2.49
CA ASN A 84 23.28 -0.59 -1.12
C ASN A 84 23.52 0.94 -1.07
N THR A 85 22.98 1.67 -2.02
CA THR A 85 23.02 3.13 -2.16
C THR A 85 21.63 3.72 -2.08
N TYR A 86 21.54 5.03 -1.85
CA TYR A 86 20.30 5.77 -1.98
C TYR A 86 20.12 6.21 -3.43
N ALA A 87 18.95 5.96 -3.99
CA ALA A 87 18.60 6.42 -5.34
C ALA A 87 17.11 6.69 -5.46
N LEU A 88 16.75 7.59 -6.38
CA LEU A 88 15.38 7.94 -6.73
C LEU A 88 15.14 7.61 -8.20
N SER A 89 14.10 6.87 -8.50
CA SER A 89 13.76 6.50 -9.87
C SER A 89 12.31 6.87 -10.19
N TYR A 90 12.09 7.38 -11.40
CA TYR A 90 10.78 7.78 -11.90
C TYR A 90 10.79 7.82 -13.43
N LYS A 91 9.62 7.76 -14.05
CA LYS A 91 9.48 7.95 -15.50
C LYS A 91 9.07 9.37 -15.85
N ASN A 92 9.70 9.93 -16.86
CA ASN A 92 9.29 11.23 -17.42
C ASN A 92 7.98 11.08 -18.20
N THR A 93 7.02 11.97 -17.92
CA THR A 93 5.74 12.02 -18.63
C THR A 93 5.87 12.82 -19.94
N LYS A 94 5.37 12.30 -21.06
CA LYS A 94 5.29 13.05 -22.31
C LYS A 94 4.01 13.90 -22.35
N THR A 95 4.16 15.20 -22.33
CA THR A 95 3.04 16.16 -22.42
C THR A 95 2.69 16.55 -23.85
N SER A 96 3.57 16.28 -24.83
CA SER A 96 3.35 16.49 -26.27
C SER A 96 4.32 15.62 -27.08
N LYS A 97 4.14 15.58 -28.42
CA LYS A 97 5.00 14.76 -29.32
C LYS A 97 6.50 15.00 -29.17
N THR A 98 6.92 16.12 -28.61
CA THR A 98 8.33 16.54 -28.53
C THR A 98 8.81 16.91 -27.13
N LYS A 99 7.92 17.09 -26.15
CA LYS A 99 8.31 17.57 -24.81
C LYS A 99 8.11 16.49 -23.74
N SER A 100 9.20 16.08 -23.11
CA SER A 100 9.20 15.24 -21.90
C SER A 100 9.23 16.13 -20.68
N THR A 101 8.40 15.85 -19.68
CA THR A 101 8.31 16.62 -18.44
C THR A 101 8.53 15.67 -17.26
N THR A 102 9.34 16.08 -16.32
CA THR A 102 9.55 15.37 -15.08
C THR A 102 8.30 15.47 -14.20
N PRO A 103 7.70 14.34 -13.76
CA PRO A 103 6.45 14.37 -13.01
C PRO A 103 6.63 14.85 -11.58
N ILE A 104 7.86 14.83 -11.06
CA ILE A 104 8.19 15.24 -9.70
C ILE A 104 9.23 16.35 -9.68
N THR A 105 9.31 17.04 -8.58
CA THR A 105 10.47 17.84 -8.15
C THR A 105 11.04 17.22 -6.90
N TRP A 106 12.36 17.21 -6.77
CA TRP A 106 13.01 16.77 -5.54
C TRP A 106 14.17 17.69 -5.20
N SER A 107 14.48 17.73 -3.92
CA SER A 107 15.62 18.47 -3.40
C SER A 107 16.15 17.79 -2.15
N GLN A 108 17.45 17.86 -1.95
CA GLN A 108 18.10 17.37 -0.75
C GLN A 108 18.82 18.53 -0.07
N SER A 109 18.50 18.79 1.20
CA SER A 109 19.13 19.84 2.00
C SER A 109 19.45 19.29 3.39
N GLY A 110 20.72 19.33 3.76
CA GLY A 110 21.19 18.68 4.98
C GLY A 110 20.82 17.19 4.98
N ASN A 111 20.16 16.75 6.04
CA ASN A 111 19.74 15.36 6.22
C ASN A 111 18.31 15.09 5.71
N THR A 112 17.70 15.99 4.93
CA THR A 112 16.31 15.87 4.49
C THR A 112 16.22 15.73 2.98
N LEU A 113 15.56 14.68 2.50
CA LEU A 113 15.10 14.52 1.13
C LEU A 113 13.64 14.96 1.05
N LYS A 114 13.35 15.89 0.12
CA LYS A 114 11.99 16.33 -0.21
C LYS A 114 11.62 15.92 -1.62
N ILE A 115 10.43 15.33 -1.78
CA ILE A 115 9.87 14.93 -3.07
C ILE A 115 8.46 15.51 -3.17
N ARG A 116 8.15 16.15 -4.30
CA ARG A 116 6.83 16.76 -4.56
C ARG A 116 6.39 16.41 -5.96
N GLU A 117 5.15 15.96 -6.10
CA GLU A 117 4.55 15.80 -7.43
C GLU A 117 4.31 17.15 -8.07
N ARG A 118 4.49 17.23 -9.39
CA ARG A 118 4.11 18.40 -10.17
C ARG A 118 2.69 18.21 -10.65
N ASN A 119 1.85 19.21 -10.43
CA ASN A 119 0.49 19.22 -10.94
C ASN A 119 0.50 19.30 -12.49
N LEU A 120 0.68 18.15 -13.11
CA LEU A 120 0.58 17.97 -14.54
C LEU A 120 -0.85 17.53 -14.81
N LYS A 121 -1.68 18.38 -15.46
CA LYS A 121 -3.05 18.01 -15.84
C LYS A 121 -3.02 16.64 -16.52
N LYS A 122 -3.42 15.60 -15.80
CA LYS A 122 -3.60 14.25 -16.29
C LYS A 122 -5.06 14.04 -16.69
N HIS A 123 -5.28 13.35 -17.80
CA HIS A 123 -6.56 12.69 -18.04
C HIS A 123 -6.53 11.38 -17.24
N THR A 124 -7.28 11.35 -16.17
CA THR A 124 -7.49 10.14 -15.37
C THR A 124 -8.26 9.11 -16.19
N TRP A 125 -7.60 8.01 -16.53
CA TRP A 125 -8.22 6.76 -16.90
C TRP A 125 -8.17 5.84 -15.70
N PHE A 126 -9.23 5.10 -15.50
CA PHE A 126 -9.36 4.11 -14.44
C PHE A 126 -8.27 3.03 -14.63
N HIS A 127 -7.28 2.97 -13.76
CA HIS A 127 -6.27 1.92 -13.74
C HIS A 127 -6.59 0.94 -12.63
N ILE A 128 -6.84 -0.33 -13.01
CA ILE A 128 -6.79 -1.43 -12.04
C ILE A 128 -5.31 -1.78 -11.90
N ASP A 129 -4.73 -1.48 -10.75
CA ASP A 129 -3.32 -1.80 -10.48
C ASP A 129 -3.14 -3.28 -10.13
N LEU A 130 -2.91 -4.11 -11.15
CA LEU A 130 -2.57 -5.53 -10.99
C LEU A 130 -1.22 -5.74 -10.28
N ASN A 131 -0.34 -4.73 -10.26
CA ASN A 131 0.95 -4.81 -9.55
C ASN A 131 0.76 -4.81 -8.04
N PHE A 132 -0.29 -4.19 -7.55
CA PHE A 132 -0.71 -4.22 -6.15
C PHE A 132 -0.88 -5.67 -5.65
N LEU A 133 -1.62 -6.51 -6.37
CA LEU A 133 -1.79 -7.92 -6.03
C LEU A 133 -0.48 -8.72 -6.08
N ILE A 134 0.42 -8.38 -6.99
CA ILE A 134 1.73 -9.01 -7.09
C ILE A 134 2.63 -8.64 -5.91
N CYS A 135 2.55 -7.40 -5.40
CA CYS A 135 3.29 -6.97 -4.21
C CYS A 135 2.83 -7.70 -2.94
N ILE A 136 1.54 -8.04 -2.83
CA ILE A 136 1.00 -8.79 -1.69
C ILE A 136 1.43 -10.27 -1.73
N PHE A 137 1.34 -10.92 -2.89
CA PHE A 137 1.49 -12.37 -3.04
C PHE A 137 2.80 -12.80 -3.70
N GLY A 138 3.61 -11.86 -4.23
CA GLY A 138 4.85 -12.15 -4.94
C GLY A 138 6.05 -12.37 -4.02
N ASN A 139 6.94 -13.31 -4.39
CA ASN A 139 8.25 -13.46 -3.75
C ASN A 139 9.18 -12.33 -4.18
N ASP A 140 9.79 -11.66 -3.23
CA ASP A 140 10.59 -10.43 -3.40
C ASP A 140 11.90 -10.56 -4.20
N ASP A 141 12.37 -11.79 -4.47
CA ASP A 141 13.78 -11.98 -4.82
C ASP A 141 14.11 -11.90 -6.32
N GLU A 142 13.15 -11.90 -7.26
CA GLU A 142 13.49 -12.10 -8.66
C GLU A 142 12.81 -11.23 -9.73
N LYS A 143 11.92 -10.30 -9.37
CA LYS A 143 11.34 -9.42 -10.41
C LYS A 143 11.85 -8.00 -10.26
N GLU A 144 12.61 -7.55 -11.26
CA GLU A 144 12.75 -6.10 -11.51
C GLU A 144 11.37 -5.49 -11.42
N ALA A 145 11.25 -4.44 -10.58
CA ALA A 145 10.01 -3.71 -10.47
C ALA A 145 9.54 -3.37 -11.88
N VAL A 146 8.41 -3.95 -12.28
CA VAL A 146 7.71 -3.45 -13.46
C VAL A 146 7.48 -1.98 -13.13
N SER A 147 8.24 -1.10 -13.77
CA SER A 147 8.15 0.31 -13.51
C SER A 147 6.86 0.79 -14.14
N ASP A 148 5.82 0.84 -13.33
CA ASP A 148 4.56 1.44 -13.69
C ASP A 148 4.81 2.89 -14.14
N GLU A 149 4.04 3.39 -15.11
CA GLU A 149 4.22 4.73 -15.64
C GLU A 149 4.05 5.81 -14.58
N ASP A 150 3.30 5.48 -13.52
CA ASP A 150 2.92 6.36 -12.43
C ASP A 150 3.61 6.02 -11.09
N MET A 151 4.81 5.38 -11.14
CA MET A 151 5.57 4.97 -9.96
C MET A 151 6.77 5.87 -9.71
N VAL A 152 6.91 6.35 -8.48
CA VAL A 152 8.14 6.92 -7.92
C VAL A 152 8.77 5.87 -7.02
N THR A 153 9.98 5.41 -7.33
CA THR A 153 10.67 4.40 -6.54
C THR A 153 11.86 5.01 -5.80
N LEU A 154 11.87 4.84 -4.49
CA LEU A 154 12.95 5.24 -3.61
C LEU A 154 13.74 4.00 -3.17
N TYR A 155 14.96 3.89 -3.63
CA TYR A 155 15.89 2.84 -3.24
C TYR A 155 16.65 3.26 -2.00
N ILE A 156 16.70 2.39 -1.00
CA ILE A 156 17.39 2.63 0.27
C ILE A 156 18.39 1.51 0.58
N PRO A 157 19.51 1.79 1.26
CA PRO A 157 20.42 0.75 1.77
C PRO A 157 19.72 -0.19 2.76
N LYS A 158 20.19 -1.43 2.86
CA LYS A 158 19.63 -2.43 3.80
C LYS A 158 19.58 -1.97 5.25
N ASN A 159 20.53 -1.13 5.67
CA ASN A 159 20.61 -0.64 7.04
C ASN A 159 20.10 0.81 7.19
N ALA A 160 19.39 1.33 6.18
CA ALA A 160 18.79 2.65 6.26
C ALA A 160 17.78 2.71 7.42
N ALA A 161 17.90 3.76 8.22
CA ALA A 161 16.94 4.09 9.26
C ALA A 161 16.71 5.60 9.24
N PHE A 162 15.46 6.00 9.32
CA PHE A 162 15.05 7.39 9.27
C PHE A 162 14.72 7.89 10.68
N ASP A 163 15.14 9.11 10.97
CA ASP A 163 14.76 9.79 12.21
C ASP A 163 13.30 10.21 12.11
N GLN A 164 12.90 10.76 10.94
CA GLN A 164 11.55 11.20 10.68
C GLN A 164 11.14 10.93 9.23
N ILE A 165 9.90 10.48 9.05
CA ILE A 165 9.24 10.43 7.74
C ILE A 165 7.92 11.22 7.78
N THR A 166 7.63 11.92 6.70
CA THR A 166 6.33 12.51 6.40
C THR A 166 5.97 12.10 4.99
N LEU A 167 4.90 11.32 4.86
CA LEU A 167 4.40 10.81 3.57
C LEU A 167 2.96 11.26 3.43
N GLU A 168 2.67 12.01 2.38
CA GLU A 168 1.33 12.46 2.01
C GLU A 168 1.05 12.03 0.57
N ASN A 169 -0.09 11.41 0.33
CA ASN A 169 -0.55 11.04 -1.00
C ASN A 169 -2.07 11.20 -1.09
N ASN A 170 -2.56 11.83 -2.16
CA ASN A 170 -4.00 11.98 -2.33
C ASN A 170 -4.60 10.71 -2.97
N ASP A 171 -4.21 10.38 -4.22
CA ASP A 171 -4.88 9.33 -5.02
C ASP A 171 -3.95 8.15 -5.37
N GLY A 172 -2.78 8.03 -4.75
CA GLY A 172 -1.79 7.00 -5.10
C GLY A 172 -1.48 6.05 -3.94
N ASN A 173 -1.03 4.85 -4.29
CA ASN A 173 -0.66 3.83 -3.32
C ASN A 173 0.72 4.06 -2.71
N LEU A 174 0.89 3.64 -1.45
CA LEU A 174 2.18 3.59 -0.77
C LEU A 174 2.64 2.14 -0.58
N LEU A 175 3.73 1.75 -1.23
CA LEU A 175 4.35 0.43 -1.12
C LEU A 175 5.67 0.55 -0.34
N LEU A 176 5.62 0.31 0.95
CA LEU A 176 6.72 0.57 1.86
C LEU A 176 7.37 -0.74 2.28
N ASN A 177 8.49 -1.10 1.63
CA ASN A 177 9.24 -2.31 1.92
C ASN A 177 10.50 -1.98 2.70
N ASN A 178 10.68 -2.66 3.84
CA ASN A 178 11.88 -2.56 4.67
C ASN A 178 12.19 -1.16 5.22
N LEU A 179 11.19 -0.30 5.29
CA LEU A 179 11.29 1.05 5.85
C LEU A 179 11.45 0.99 7.37
N ARG A 180 12.41 1.73 7.92
CA ARG A 180 12.61 1.84 9.37
C ARG A 180 12.57 3.31 9.76
N THR A 181 11.72 3.66 10.71
CA THR A 181 11.61 5.03 11.20
C THR A 181 11.43 5.13 12.70
N SER A 182 11.98 6.19 13.28
CA SER A 182 11.83 6.54 14.70
C SER A 182 10.57 7.40 14.95
N GLN A 183 10.15 8.15 13.95
CA GLN A 183 8.91 8.96 13.96
C GLN A 183 8.30 8.97 12.57
N GLY A 184 6.99 8.85 12.47
CA GLY A 184 6.30 8.83 11.18
C GLY A 184 4.98 9.59 11.22
N ILE A 185 4.70 10.32 10.14
CA ILE A 185 3.38 10.84 9.80
C ILE A 185 3.11 10.35 8.38
N ILE A 186 2.04 9.58 8.21
CA ILE A 186 1.64 9.01 6.92
C ILE A 186 0.16 9.34 6.74
N HIS A 187 -0.16 10.00 5.64
CA HIS A 187 -1.51 10.35 5.28
C HIS A 187 -1.78 9.98 3.83
N VAL A 188 -2.87 9.24 3.60
CA VAL A 188 -3.37 8.89 2.27
C VAL A 188 -4.86 9.20 2.24
N ASP A 189 -5.31 9.92 1.21
CA ASP A 189 -6.73 10.20 1.04
C ASP A 189 -7.41 9.03 0.33
N ASP A 190 -6.96 8.67 -0.88
CA ASP A 190 -7.53 7.61 -1.70
C ASP A 190 -6.38 6.74 -2.23
N GLY A 191 -6.29 5.52 -1.76
CA GLY A 191 -5.22 4.60 -2.13
C GLY A 191 -4.77 3.71 -0.97
N ASP A 192 -4.18 2.59 -1.33
CA ASP A 192 -3.78 1.58 -0.37
C ASP A 192 -2.39 1.83 0.21
N ILE A 193 -2.22 1.40 1.46
CA ILE A 193 -0.94 1.48 2.16
C ILE A 193 -0.45 0.08 2.48
N ILE A 194 0.68 -0.32 1.91
CA ILE A 194 1.28 -1.64 2.14
C ILE A 194 2.60 -1.49 2.87
N PHE A 195 2.67 -2.09 4.05
CA PHE A 195 3.90 -2.26 4.81
C PHE A 195 4.39 -3.70 4.71
N LYS A 196 5.65 -3.89 4.33
CA LYS A 196 6.30 -5.20 4.30
C LYS A 196 7.67 -5.13 4.96
N ASN A 197 7.90 -5.95 6.00
CA ASN A 197 9.16 -6.00 6.75
C ASN A 197 9.62 -4.63 7.30
N CYS A 198 8.70 -3.73 7.59
CA CYS A 198 8.99 -2.40 8.12
C CYS A 198 9.24 -2.43 9.64
N ALA A 199 9.82 -1.34 10.16
CA ALA A 199 9.92 -1.09 11.60
C ALA A 199 9.47 0.35 11.88
N LEU A 200 8.28 0.50 12.42
CA LEU A 200 7.62 1.78 12.64
C LEU A 200 7.59 2.09 14.13
N ARG A 201 8.13 3.23 14.52
CA ARG A 201 8.09 3.70 15.89
C ARG A 201 7.46 5.09 15.94
N ASN A 202 6.58 5.30 16.93
CA ASN A 202 5.89 6.58 17.14
C ASN A 202 5.30 7.12 15.82
N THR A 203 4.54 6.29 15.12
CA THR A 203 4.00 6.61 13.80
C THR A 203 2.51 6.87 13.89
N LEU A 204 2.07 7.97 13.31
CA LEU A 204 0.66 8.28 13.06
C LEU A 204 0.37 8.01 11.60
N LEU A 205 -0.59 7.13 11.33
CA LEU A 205 -1.09 6.82 10.01
C LEU A 205 -2.57 7.17 9.93
N THR A 206 -2.97 7.85 8.86
CA THR A 206 -4.37 8.15 8.53
C THR A 206 -4.62 7.76 7.08
N SER A 207 -5.64 6.93 6.84
CA SER A 207 -6.19 6.62 5.54
C SER A 207 -7.65 7.02 5.52
N ASN A 208 -8.09 7.77 4.50
CA ASN A 208 -9.50 8.11 4.38
C ASN A 208 -10.25 7.04 3.60
N ASP A 209 -9.75 6.64 2.43
CA ASP A 209 -10.33 5.60 1.58
C ASP A 209 -9.20 4.70 1.05
N GLY A 210 -9.33 3.41 1.25
CA GLY A 210 -8.33 2.42 0.88
C GLY A 210 -7.79 1.59 2.05
N ASP A 211 -7.26 0.43 1.72
CA ASP A 211 -6.85 -0.56 2.70
C ASP A 211 -5.47 -0.30 3.29
N VAL A 212 -5.28 -0.70 4.54
CA VAL A 212 -3.97 -0.72 5.20
C VAL A 212 -3.53 -2.15 5.41
N LEU A 213 -2.53 -2.60 4.65
CA LEU A 213 -1.99 -3.95 4.74
C LEU A 213 -0.62 -3.95 5.41
N SER A 214 -0.43 -4.83 6.37
CA SER A 214 0.82 -4.95 7.12
C SER A 214 1.29 -6.39 7.18
N THR A 215 2.49 -6.66 6.65
CA THR A 215 3.10 -7.99 6.68
C THR A 215 4.47 -7.93 7.36
N ALA A 216 4.68 -8.75 8.40
CA ALA A 216 5.94 -8.85 9.11
C ALA A 216 6.54 -7.48 9.54
N THR A 217 5.68 -6.50 9.80
CA THR A 217 6.06 -5.15 10.20
C THR A 217 6.01 -5.03 11.72
N THR A 218 7.07 -4.52 12.31
CA THR A 218 7.16 -4.29 13.76
C THR A 218 6.73 -2.87 14.12
N TYR A 219 6.02 -2.74 15.21
CA TYR A 219 5.55 -1.47 15.77
C TYR A 219 6.12 -1.27 17.16
N SER A 220 6.44 -0.05 17.52
CA SER A 220 6.95 0.28 18.86
C SER A 220 6.65 1.73 19.24
N GLY A 221 6.84 2.06 20.52
CA GLY A 221 6.44 3.35 21.05
C GLY A 221 4.91 3.51 20.99
N ASN A 222 4.43 4.71 20.67
CA ASN A 222 3.00 4.98 20.50
C ASN A 222 2.69 5.12 19.02
N THR A 223 2.15 4.06 18.42
CA THR A 223 1.76 4.05 17.02
C THR A 223 0.24 4.01 16.92
N ALA A 224 -0.32 4.84 16.04
CA ALA A 224 -1.75 4.90 15.79
C ALA A 224 -2.03 4.76 14.30
N ILE A 225 -3.08 4.00 13.96
CA ILE A 225 -3.63 3.84 12.62
C ILE A 225 -5.10 4.26 12.71
N THR A 226 -5.50 5.20 11.87
CA THR A 226 -6.88 5.60 11.67
C THR A 226 -7.23 5.34 10.22
N CYS A 227 -8.21 4.49 9.98
CA CYS A 227 -8.78 4.23 8.68
C CYS A 227 -10.25 4.65 8.72
N LYS A 228 -10.72 5.35 7.70
CA LYS A 228 -12.12 5.74 7.65
C LYS A 228 -12.91 4.69 6.87
N ASP A 229 -12.70 4.60 5.58
CA ASP A 229 -13.36 3.64 4.70
C ASP A 229 -12.30 2.67 4.13
N GLY A 230 -12.24 1.44 4.63
CA GLY A 230 -11.28 0.42 4.21
C GLY A 230 -10.85 -0.50 5.35
N ASP A 231 -10.27 -1.62 4.99
CA ASP A 231 -9.87 -2.65 5.92
C ASP A 231 -8.44 -2.45 6.45
N VAL A 232 -8.20 -2.86 7.70
CA VAL A 232 -6.87 -2.87 8.30
C VAL A 232 -6.43 -4.31 8.55
N LEU A 233 -5.54 -4.81 7.69
CA LEU A 233 -5.18 -6.23 7.61
C LEU A 233 -3.74 -6.46 8.05
N PHE A 234 -3.54 -7.33 9.03
CA PHE A 234 -2.21 -7.74 9.50
C PHE A 234 -1.96 -9.20 9.18
N TYR A 235 -0.92 -9.48 8.41
CA TYR A 235 -0.42 -10.82 8.13
C TYR A 235 0.79 -11.14 9.00
N ARG A 236 0.84 -12.36 9.55
CA ARG A 236 1.83 -12.78 10.56
C ARG A 236 1.77 -11.92 11.82
N ALA A 237 0.55 -11.52 12.20
CA ALA A 237 0.29 -10.65 13.34
C ALA A 237 0.84 -11.21 14.66
N ALA A 238 0.74 -12.52 14.85
CA ALA A 238 1.18 -13.17 16.07
C ALA A 238 2.68 -12.96 16.36
N ASP A 239 3.51 -12.94 15.33
CA ASP A 239 4.96 -12.81 15.47
C ASP A 239 5.36 -11.40 15.96
N VAL A 240 4.60 -10.38 15.57
CA VAL A 240 4.99 -8.96 15.73
C VAL A 240 4.12 -8.18 16.72
N LEU A 241 2.82 -8.53 16.88
CA LEU A 241 1.88 -7.74 17.66
C LEU A 241 1.65 -8.27 19.08
N LYS A 242 1.87 -9.55 19.35
CA LYS A 242 1.63 -10.13 20.69
C LYS A 242 2.32 -9.40 21.87
N PRO A 243 3.55 -8.88 21.73
CA PRO A 243 4.17 -8.17 22.83
C PRO A 243 3.63 -6.76 23.07
N LEU A 244 2.86 -6.21 22.15
CA LEU A 244 2.33 -4.84 22.22
C LEU A 244 1.05 -4.76 23.05
N SER A 245 0.81 -3.61 23.66
CA SER A 245 -0.53 -3.22 24.06
C SER A 245 -1.35 -2.89 22.81
N LEU A 246 -2.47 -3.58 22.62
CA LEU A 246 -3.35 -3.37 21.47
C LEU A 246 -4.65 -2.72 21.90
N LYS A 247 -5.09 -1.72 21.13
CA LYS A 247 -6.41 -1.10 21.24
C LYS A 247 -6.99 -1.05 19.83
N LEU A 248 -7.97 -1.91 19.54
CA LEU A 248 -8.62 -1.97 18.24
C LEU A 248 -10.07 -1.55 18.42
N GLU A 249 -10.58 -0.74 17.50
CA GLU A 249 -11.94 -0.24 17.50
C GLU A 249 -12.43 -0.06 16.07
N THR A 250 -13.62 -0.56 15.76
CA THR A 250 -14.34 -0.24 14.52
C THR A 250 -15.79 0.06 14.85
N ASN A 251 -16.44 0.97 14.10
CA ASN A 251 -17.85 1.29 14.30
C ASN A 251 -18.74 0.40 13.44
N ASP A 252 -18.53 0.33 12.12
CA ASP A 252 -19.30 -0.50 11.19
C ASP A 252 -18.37 -1.56 10.55
N GLY A 253 -17.89 -2.52 11.35
CA GLY A 253 -17.00 -3.58 10.89
C GLY A 253 -16.75 -4.63 11.96
N GLU A 254 -16.03 -5.67 11.61
CA GLU A 254 -15.67 -6.76 12.48
C GLU A 254 -14.20 -6.67 12.95
N ILE A 255 -13.94 -7.11 14.17
CA ILE A 255 -12.57 -7.32 14.66
C ILE A 255 -12.30 -8.81 14.74
N ILE A 256 -11.41 -9.31 13.88
CA ILE A 256 -11.03 -10.71 13.83
C ILE A 256 -9.62 -10.87 14.39
N VAL A 257 -9.53 -11.59 15.51
CA VAL A 257 -8.27 -11.83 16.24
C VAL A 257 -8.05 -13.31 16.46
N PRO A 258 -6.87 -13.87 16.10
CA PRO A 258 -6.56 -15.27 16.35
C PRO A 258 -6.61 -15.62 17.85
N SER A 259 -7.01 -16.84 18.17
CA SER A 259 -7.09 -17.35 19.56
C SER A 259 -5.77 -17.31 20.34
N SER A 260 -4.66 -17.11 19.65
CA SER A 260 -3.33 -16.96 20.26
C SER A 260 -3.09 -15.62 20.95
N PHE A 261 -3.99 -14.65 20.78
CA PHE A 261 -3.97 -13.35 21.47
C PHE A 261 -4.80 -13.41 22.76
N SER A 262 -4.45 -12.59 23.76
CA SER A 262 -4.99 -12.73 25.13
C SER A 262 -6.29 -11.96 25.38
N GLY A 263 -6.63 -10.98 24.53
CA GLY A 263 -7.83 -10.17 24.67
C GLY A 263 -9.10 -10.87 24.20
N LYS A 264 -10.22 -10.19 24.36
CA LYS A 264 -11.52 -10.62 23.83
C LYS A 264 -12.16 -9.49 23.06
N VAL A 265 -12.71 -9.80 21.92
CA VAL A 265 -13.57 -8.88 21.16
C VAL A 265 -14.86 -8.67 21.94
N LYS A 266 -15.31 -7.43 22.04
CA LYS A 266 -16.57 -7.02 22.61
C LYS A 266 -17.35 -6.26 21.56
N GLU A 267 -18.57 -6.70 21.33
CA GLU A 267 -19.51 -6.08 20.39
C GLU A 267 -20.63 -5.42 21.19
N LYS A 268 -20.95 -4.22 20.83
CA LYS A 268 -22.08 -3.49 21.40
C LYS A 268 -22.62 -2.51 20.35
N ASP A 269 -23.90 -2.69 20.00
CA ASP A 269 -24.55 -2.02 18.88
C ASP A 269 -23.72 -2.26 17.59
N ASP A 270 -23.39 -1.24 16.80
CA ASP A 270 -22.59 -1.38 15.59
C ASP A 270 -21.08 -1.25 15.85
N LYS A 271 -20.65 -1.27 17.12
CA LYS A 271 -19.26 -1.03 17.52
C LYS A 271 -18.59 -2.30 18.03
N SER A 272 -17.46 -2.63 17.45
CA SER A 272 -16.57 -3.69 17.92
C SER A 272 -15.31 -3.10 18.57
N THR A 273 -14.88 -3.69 19.67
CA THR A 273 -13.67 -3.26 20.39
C THR A 273 -12.85 -4.45 20.86
N TYR A 274 -11.52 -4.31 20.83
CA TYR A 274 -10.59 -5.29 21.38
C TYR A 274 -9.48 -4.60 22.14
N GLN A 275 -9.11 -5.16 23.29
CA GLN A 275 -8.00 -4.68 24.09
C GLN A 275 -7.13 -5.82 24.60
N GLN A 276 -5.83 -5.62 24.54
CA GLN A 276 -4.81 -6.50 25.09
C GLN A 276 -3.74 -5.66 25.80
N ASN A 277 -3.33 -6.08 26.98
CA ASN A 277 -2.16 -5.52 27.63
C ASN A 277 -0.89 -6.17 27.07
N GLY A 278 0.06 -5.36 26.66
CA GLY A 278 1.36 -5.81 26.20
C GLY A 278 2.36 -6.04 27.33
N ARG A 279 3.58 -6.30 26.93
CA ARG A 279 4.73 -6.37 27.85
C ARG A 279 5.33 -4.98 28.03
N ASP A 280 5.84 -4.71 29.22
CA ASP A 280 6.50 -3.42 29.50
C ASP A 280 7.63 -3.14 28.50
N GLY A 281 7.68 -1.90 28.01
CA GLY A 281 8.73 -1.42 27.11
C GLY A 281 8.49 -1.65 25.61
N TYR A 282 7.47 -2.41 25.21
CA TYR A 282 7.19 -2.66 23.79
C TYR A 282 6.36 -1.55 23.11
N GLY A 283 5.46 -0.92 23.84
CA GLY A 283 4.64 0.19 23.31
C GLY A 283 3.19 -0.19 23.04
N THR A 284 2.48 0.74 22.40
CA THR A 284 1.04 0.61 22.11
C THR A 284 0.81 0.76 20.62
N LEU A 285 -0.03 -0.12 20.06
CA LEU A 285 -0.63 0.03 18.74
C LEU A 285 -2.14 0.27 18.93
N SER A 286 -2.60 1.44 18.50
CA SER A 286 -4.02 1.80 18.49
C SER A 286 -4.52 1.82 17.07
N ILE A 287 -5.63 1.15 16.77
CA ILE A 287 -6.24 1.10 15.45
C ILE A 287 -7.70 1.48 15.60
N GLN A 288 -8.13 2.44 14.79
CA GLN A 288 -9.51 2.87 14.68
C GLN A 288 -9.95 2.80 13.22
N SER A 289 -11.09 2.14 12.95
CA SER A 289 -11.78 2.19 11.67
C SER A 289 -13.19 2.75 11.87
N GLU A 290 -13.71 3.49 10.88
CA GLU A 290 -15.14 3.85 10.87
C GLU A 290 -15.91 2.73 10.18
N ASP A 291 -15.67 2.53 8.90
CA ASP A 291 -16.34 1.54 8.04
C ASP A 291 -15.27 0.57 7.49
N GLY A 292 -15.08 -0.55 8.12
CA GLY A 292 -14.12 -1.55 7.68
C GLY A 292 -13.66 -2.48 8.78
N ASP A 293 -13.15 -3.64 8.37
CA ASP A 293 -12.72 -4.69 9.24
C ASP A 293 -11.30 -4.49 9.76
N ILE A 294 -11.04 -4.94 10.97
CA ILE A 294 -9.68 -5.03 11.51
C ILE A 294 -9.34 -6.51 11.69
N VAL A 295 -8.46 -7.04 10.85
CA VAL A 295 -8.16 -8.47 10.81
C VAL A 295 -6.70 -8.74 11.13
N LEU A 296 -6.47 -9.51 12.19
CA LEU A 296 -5.16 -10.03 12.56
C LEU A 296 -5.06 -11.48 12.08
N HIS A 297 -4.28 -11.76 11.04
CA HIS A 297 -3.99 -13.11 10.58
C HIS A 297 -2.81 -13.72 11.36
N ALA A 298 -2.88 -15.04 11.64
CA ALA A 298 -1.84 -15.78 12.35
C ALA A 298 -0.53 -15.91 11.58
#